data_23445aa1de400fd68ef8d3659cd3133a
#
_entry.id   23445aa1de400fd68ef8d3659cd3133a
#
_cell.length_a   1.000
_cell.length_b   1.000
_cell.length_c   1.000
_cell.angle_alpha   90.00
_cell.angle_beta   90.00
_cell.angle_gamma   90.00
#
_symmetry.space_group_name_H-M   'P 1'
#
loop_
_entity.id
_entity.type
_entity.pdbx_description
1 polymer ?
#
loop_
_entity_poly.entity_id
_entity_poly.type
_entity_poly.pdbx_seq_one_letter_code
_entity_poly.pdbx_strand_id
1 'polypeptide(L)'
;MPERLLTPFIVIALIAGTLLAIRSIDSSSVSQVPVSSTPVLAPHMVPLVTGDEPIAEIFTKAGCLVCHTVPGIPGGDGRVGPPLLIGATGPMRLADPAYRGHAKTVHDYVIESVIEPEVFVVQGYPSGTMPTWYGAKLSARALEKIAMYLEQQGVPAVQ
;
A
#
# COMPACT_ATOMS: atom_id res chain seq x y z
N MET A 1 49.10 -32.79 64.74
CA MET A 1 49.18 -31.75 63.72
C MET A 1 48.44 -32.20 62.43
N PRO A 2 47.13 -32.25 62.35
CA PRO A 2 46.40 -32.58 61.12
C PRO A 2 45.66 -31.38 60.49
N GLU A 3 45.72 -30.20 61.03
CA GLU A 3 44.89 -29.06 60.56
C GLU A 3 45.36 -28.41 59.20
N ARG A 4 46.60 -28.61 58.85
CA ARG A 4 47.13 -27.96 57.62
C ARG A 4 46.73 -28.62 56.29
N LEU A 5 46.17 -29.83 56.32
CA LEU A 5 45.74 -30.52 55.13
C LEU A 5 44.23 -30.40 54.85
N LEU A 6 43.43 -30.01 55.85
CA LEU A 6 41.98 -29.89 55.68
C LEU A 6 41.56 -28.61 54.93
N THR A 7 42.32 -27.52 55.12
CA THR A 7 42.03 -26.21 54.51
C THR A 7 42.05 -26.23 52.96
N PRO A 8 43.00 -26.89 52.30
CA PRO A 8 42.97 -26.90 50.81
C PRO A 8 41.82 -27.70 50.24
N PHE A 9 41.39 -28.77 50.89
CA PHE A 9 40.25 -29.59 50.46
C PHE A 9 38.93 -28.83 50.55
N ILE A 10 38.73 -28.03 51.59
CA ILE A 10 37.53 -27.23 51.79
C ILE A 10 37.48 -26.13 50.71
N VAL A 11 38.58 -25.48 50.38
CA VAL A 11 38.65 -24.43 49.36
C VAL A 11 38.35 -25.03 47.97
N ILE A 12 38.94 -26.17 47.66
CA ILE A 12 38.68 -26.87 46.34
C ILE A 12 37.21 -27.27 46.24
N ALA A 13 36.60 -27.79 47.31
CA ALA A 13 35.19 -28.19 47.33
C ALA A 13 34.26 -27.01 47.14
N LEU A 14 34.56 -25.84 47.72
CA LEU A 14 33.81 -24.60 47.57
C LEU A 14 33.91 -24.08 46.14
N ILE A 15 35.10 -24.07 45.53
CA ILE A 15 35.30 -23.63 44.18
C ILE A 15 34.58 -24.55 43.18
N ALA A 16 34.67 -25.88 43.38
CA ALA A 16 33.97 -26.86 42.54
C ALA A 16 32.44 -26.71 42.68
N GLY A 17 31.93 -26.47 43.87
CA GLY A 17 30.52 -26.24 44.13
C GLY A 17 29.98 -24.98 43.47
N THR A 18 30.74 -23.88 43.50
CA THR A 18 30.36 -22.61 42.86
C THR A 18 30.41 -22.74 41.33
N LEU A 19 31.39 -23.40 40.76
CA LEU A 19 31.47 -23.67 39.33
C LEU A 19 30.32 -24.54 38.80
N LEU A 20 29.91 -25.51 39.61
CA LEU A 20 28.76 -26.38 39.28
C LEU A 20 27.44 -25.56 39.33
N ALA A 21 27.30 -24.69 40.32
CA ALA A 21 26.13 -23.82 40.47
C ALA A 21 26.01 -22.81 39.31
N ILE A 22 27.13 -22.25 38.85
CA ILE A 22 27.13 -21.31 37.72
C ILE A 22 26.75 -22.01 36.40
N ARG A 23 27.21 -23.29 36.20
CA ARG A 23 26.77 -24.06 35.03
C ARG A 23 25.30 -24.44 35.04
N SER A 24 24.69 -24.57 36.20
CA SER A 24 23.26 -24.87 36.34
C SER A 24 22.36 -23.67 36.06
N ILE A 25 22.90 -22.46 36.13
CA ILE A 25 22.15 -21.21 35.85
C ILE A 25 22.03 -20.96 34.32
N ASP A 26 22.97 -21.48 33.55
CA ASP A 26 22.99 -21.27 32.09
C ASP A 26 22.00 -22.16 31.31
N SER A 27 21.25 -23.00 31.99
CA SER A 27 20.21 -23.85 31.42
C SER A 27 18.80 -23.47 31.83
N SER A 28 18.63 -22.31 32.47
CA SER A 28 17.30 -21.73 32.65
C SER A 28 16.82 -21.23 31.30
N SER A 29 16.07 -22.10 30.59
CA SER A 29 15.23 -21.74 29.47
C SER A 29 14.58 -20.36 29.75
N VAL A 30 15.14 -19.33 29.16
CA VAL A 30 14.38 -18.13 28.86
C VAL A 30 13.21 -18.65 28.03
N SER A 31 12.04 -18.81 28.68
CA SER A 31 10.77 -18.98 27.98
C SER A 31 10.70 -17.80 27.00
N GLN A 32 11.06 -18.06 25.76
CA GLN A 32 10.75 -17.16 24.69
C GLN A 32 9.22 -17.09 24.70
N VAL A 33 8.70 -16.03 25.29
CA VAL A 33 7.34 -15.60 25.04
C VAL A 33 7.24 -15.60 23.52
N PRO A 34 6.34 -16.40 22.91
CA PRO A 34 6.17 -16.30 21.48
C PRO A 34 5.83 -14.86 21.20
N VAL A 35 6.79 -14.12 20.65
CA VAL A 35 6.52 -12.82 20.05
C VAL A 35 5.50 -13.18 18.99
N SER A 36 4.21 -12.89 19.29
CA SER A 36 3.16 -12.91 18.28
C SER A 36 3.76 -12.16 17.10
N SER A 37 4.12 -12.90 16.07
CA SER A 37 4.60 -12.30 14.83
C SER A 37 3.42 -11.49 14.32
N THR A 38 3.37 -10.21 14.71
CA THR A 38 2.52 -9.25 14.03
C THR A 38 2.85 -9.44 12.56
N PRO A 39 1.90 -9.79 11.70
CA PRO A 39 2.20 -10.00 10.30
C PRO A 39 2.82 -8.71 9.78
N VAL A 40 4.13 -8.74 9.54
CA VAL A 40 4.82 -7.63 8.92
C VAL A 40 4.33 -7.58 7.49
N LEU A 41 3.45 -6.61 7.20
CA LEU A 41 2.99 -6.37 5.84
C LEU A 41 4.21 -6.12 4.96
N ALA A 42 4.37 -6.93 3.92
CA ALA A 42 5.43 -6.71 2.96
C ALA A 42 5.26 -5.30 2.33
N PRO A 43 6.35 -4.56 2.07
CA PRO A 43 6.26 -3.19 1.57
C PRO A 43 5.38 -3.01 0.33
N HIS A 44 5.27 -4.04 -0.52
CA HIS A 44 4.39 -4.01 -1.69
C HIS A 44 2.90 -4.14 -1.36
N MET A 45 2.55 -4.61 -0.14
CA MET A 45 1.18 -4.73 0.34
C MET A 45 0.69 -3.45 1.04
N VAL A 46 1.59 -2.50 1.32
CA VAL A 46 1.22 -1.23 1.93
C VAL A 46 0.66 -0.32 0.84
N PRO A 47 -0.59 0.14 0.93
CA PRO A 47 -1.15 1.08 -0.04
C PRO A 47 -0.33 2.38 -0.08
N LEU A 48 -0.11 2.90 -1.28
CA LEU A 48 0.48 4.23 -1.47
C LEU A 48 -0.47 5.32 -0.95
N VAL A 49 -1.77 5.08 -1.09
CA VAL A 49 -2.86 5.96 -0.67
C VAL A 49 -3.94 5.14 0.03
N THR A 50 -4.36 5.56 1.20
CA THR A 50 -5.33 4.84 2.04
C THR A 50 -6.78 5.25 1.77
N GLY A 51 -6.99 6.45 1.20
CA GLY A 51 -8.30 7.04 1.00
C GLY A 51 -8.78 7.88 2.20
N ASP A 52 -7.98 8.04 3.24
CA ASP A 52 -8.28 8.97 4.33
C ASP A 52 -7.85 10.39 4.00
N GLU A 53 -6.91 10.51 3.07
CA GLU A 53 -6.36 11.78 2.61
C GLU A 53 -7.42 12.62 1.87
N PRO A 54 -7.25 13.97 1.87
CA PRO A 54 -8.00 14.85 0.98
C PRO A 54 -7.81 14.46 -0.49
N ILE A 55 -8.81 14.69 -1.33
CA ILE A 55 -8.79 14.25 -2.73
C ILE A 55 -7.59 14.77 -3.53
N ALA A 56 -7.18 16.03 -3.31
CA ALA A 56 -6.01 16.60 -3.98
C ALA A 56 -4.72 15.86 -3.60
N GLU A 57 -4.60 15.44 -2.34
CA GLU A 57 -3.47 14.66 -1.85
C GLU A 57 -3.46 13.24 -2.42
N ILE A 58 -4.63 12.63 -2.57
CA ILE A 58 -4.79 11.31 -3.23
C ILE A 58 -4.23 11.38 -4.65
N PHE A 59 -4.66 12.35 -5.46
CA PHE A 59 -4.18 12.51 -6.84
C PHE A 59 -2.67 12.80 -6.91
N THR A 60 -2.17 13.61 -5.97
CA THR A 60 -0.74 13.95 -5.90
C THR A 60 0.11 12.73 -5.52
N LYS A 61 -0.23 12.04 -4.45
CA LYS A 61 0.50 10.85 -3.97
C LYS A 61 0.43 9.68 -4.96
N ALA A 62 -0.70 9.50 -5.61
CA ALA A 62 -0.87 8.48 -6.64
C ALA A 62 -0.13 8.85 -7.93
N GLY A 63 0.30 10.11 -8.12
CA GLY A 63 1.04 10.53 -9.32
C GLY A 63 0.16 10.77 -10.55
N CYS A 64 -1.16 10.83 -10.40
CA CYS A 64 -2.10 11.03 -11.51
C CYS A 64 -1.85 12.34 -12.25
N LEU A 65 -1.45 13.39 -11.51
CA LEU A 65 -1.24 14.74 -12.01
C LEU A 65 -0.07 14.85 -13.00
N VAL A 66 0.87 13.90 -12.95
CA VAL A 66 2.02 13.85 -13.87
C VAL A 66 1.56 13.62 -15.31
N CYS A 67 0.52 12.81 -15.48
CA CYS A 67 0.05 12.39 -16.79
C CYS A 67 -1.27 13.05 -17.20
N HIS A 68 -2.13 13.39 -16.25
CA HIS A 68 -3.49 13.83 -16.53
C HIS A 68 -3.75 15.28 -16.14
N THR A 69 -4.56 15.96 -16.96
CA THR A 69 -5.24 17.16 -16.53
C THR A 69 -6.41 16.75 -15.62
N VAL A 70 -6.41 17.22 -14.37
CA VAL A 70 -7.45 16.91 -13.37
C VAL A 70 -8.12 18.22 -12.94
N PRO A 71 -9.36 18.49 -13.37
CA PRO A 71 -10.06 19.73 -13.03
C PRO A 71 -10.17 19.93 -11.53
N GLY A 72 -9.97 21.14 -11.06
CA GLY A 72 -10.11 21.51 -9.65
C GLY A 72 -8.96 21.06 -8.74
N ILE A 73 -7.96 20.33 -9.26
CA ILE A 73 -6.79 19.91 -8.50
C ILE A 73 -5.57 20.75 -8.90
N PRO A 74 -4.94 21.48 -7.95
CA PRO A 74 -3.73 22.26 -8.24
C PRO A 74 -2.60 21.37 -8.78
N GLY A 75 -1.95 21.82 -9.86
CA GLY A 75 -0.90 21.04 -10.54
C GLY A 75 -1.41 19.89 -11.42
N GLY A 76 -2.74 19.75 -11.55
CA GLY A 76 -3.36 18.77 -12.43
C GLY A 76 -3.43 19.24 -13.89
N ASP A 77 -2.28 19.47 -14.53
CA ASP A 77 -2.14 19.97 -15.89
C ASP A 77 -1.35 19.04 -16.83
N GLY A 78 -1.15 17.78 -16.41
CA GLY A 78 -0.50 16.74 -17.19
C GLY A 78 -1.22 16.48 -18.52
N ARG A 79 -0.42 16.17 -19.58
CA ARG A 79 -0.91 15.98 -20.97
C ARG A 79 -0.49 14.67 -21.59
N VAL A 80 0.10 13.78 -20.84
CA VAL A 80 0.53 12.45 -21.30
C VAL A 80 -0.67 11.52 -21.47
N GLY A 81 -1.64 11.62 -20.57
CA GLY A 81 -2.92 10.94 -20.62
C GLY A 81 -4.08 11.89 -20.96
N PRO A 82 -5.29 11.37 -21.19
CA PRO A 82 -6.47 12.18 -21.48
C PRO A 82 -6.87 13.05 -20.27
N PRO A 83 -7.49 14.23 -20.51
CA PRO A 83 -8.11 15.01 -19.45
C PRO A 83 -9.18 14.21 -18.71
N LEU A 84 -9.21 14.33 -17.38
CA LEU A 84 -10.13 13.58 -16.53
C LEU A 84 -11.48 14.31 -16.34
N LEU A 85 -12.11 14.69 -17.43
CA LEU A 85 -13.47 15.22 -17.48
C LEU A 85 -14.48 14.06 -17.60
N ILE A 86 -14.40 13.12 -16.67
CA ILE A 86 -15.03 11.80 -16.85
C ILE A 86 -16.55 11.86 -16.75
N GLY A 87 -17.11 12.78 -15.97
CA GLY A 87 -18.56 12.97 -15.96
C GLY A 87 -19.13 13.34 -17.34
N ALA A 88 -18.38 14.11 -18.13
CA ALA A 88 -18.78 14.44 -19.50
C ALA A 88 -18.38 13.35 -20.52
N THR A 89 -17.20 12.79 -20.40
CA THR A 89 -16.64 11.88 -21.44
C THR A 89 -16.89 10.40 -21.16
N GLY A 90 -17.15 10.03 -19.90
CA GLY A 90 -17.36 8.63 -19.49
C GLY A 90 -18.51 7.92 -20.22
N PRO A 91 -19.69 8.55 -20.36
CA PRO A 91 -20.77 7.91 -21.11
C PRO A 91 -20.42 7.59 -22.56
N MET A 92 -19.66 8.48 -23.22
CA MET A 92 -19.20 8.25 -24.59
C MET A 92 -18.17 7.11 -24.68
N ARG A 93 -17.27 7.01 -23.68
CA ARG A 93 -16.28 5.93 -23.62
C ARG A 93 -16.91 4.58 -23.37
N LEU A 94 -17.92 4.51 -22.49
CA LEU A 94 -18.71 3.30 -22.25
C LEU A 94 -19.49 2.84 -23.49
N ALA A 95 -19.92 3.79 -24.33
CA ALA A 95 -20.64 3.51 -25.57
C ALA A 95 -19.72 3.24 -26.77
N ASP A 96 -18.41 3.39 -26.60
CA ASP A 96 -17.43 3.20 -27.68
C ASP A 96 -17.40 1.73 -28.11
N PRO A 97 -17.54 1.42 -29.41
CA PRO A 97 -17.44 0.04 -29.92
C PRO A 97 -16.10 -0.64 -29.62
N ALA A 98 -15.03 0.12 -29.36
CA ALA A 98 -13.73 -0.42 -28.98
C ALA A 98 -13.64 -0.76 -27.47
N TYR A 99 -14.57 -0.30 -26.64
CA TYR A 99 -14.58 -0.63 -25.22
C TYR A 99 -14.83 -2.14 -25.02
N ARG A 100 -13.96 -2.78 -24.23
CA ARG A 100 -14.00 -4.22 -23.94
C ARG A 100 -14.11 -4.53 -22.45
N GLY A 101 -14.29 -3.48 -21.63
CA GLY A 101 -14.41 -3.62 -20.18
C GLY A 101 -15.77 -4.16 -19.74
N HIS A 102 -15.90 -4.26 -18.44
CA HIS A 102 -17.09 -4.77 -17.75
C HIS A 102 -17.92 -3.68 -17.10
N ALA A 103 -17.39 -2.48 -16.98
CA ALA A 103 -18.08 -1.36 -16.35
C ALA A 103 -19.42 -1.04 -17.03
N LYS A 104 -20.41 -0.70 -16.23
CA LYS A 104 -21.75 -0.32 -16.70
C LYS A 104 -22.11 1.12 -16.34
N THR A 105 -21.40 1.70 -15.40
CA THR A 105 -21.56 3.08 -14.96
C THR A 105 -20.27 3.86 -15.15
N VAL A 106 -20.35 5.19 -15.18
CA VAL A 106 -19.17 6.06 -15.23
C VAL A 106 -18.27 5.84 -14.01
N HIS A 107 -18.89 5.60 -12.86
CA HIS A 107 -18.19 5.26 -11.63
C HIS A 107 -17.32 4.00 -11.78
N ASP A 108 -17.95 2.89 -12.20
CA ASP A 108 -17.24 1.62 -12.43
C ASP A 108 -16.15 1.76 -13.49
N TYR A 109 -16.42 2.55 -14.55
CA TYR A 109 -15.46 2.84 -15.60
C TYR A 109 -14.19 3.50 -15.05
N VAL A 110 -14.33 4.45 -14.12
CA VAL A 110 -13.17 5.09 -13.48
C VAL A 110 -12.34 4.05 -12.73
N ILE A 111 -13.00 3.21 -11.91
CA ILE A 111 -12.30 2.17 -11.14
C ILE A 111 -11.59 1.20 -12.09
N GLU A 112 -12.29 0.68 -13.10
CA GLU A 112 -11.73 -0.25 -14.08
C GLU A 112 -10.54 0.36 -14.83
N SER A 113 -10.66 1.62 -15.28
CA SER A 113 -9.58 2.31 -15.99
C SER A 113 -8.32 2.49 -15.14
N VAL A 114 -8.46 2.59 -13.82
CA VAL A 114 -7.32 2.73 -12.91
C VAL A 114 -6.64 1.39 -12.66
N ILE A 115 -7.40 0.30 -12.51
CA ILE A 115 -6.85 -1.02 -12.17
C ILE A 115 -6.46 -1.85 -13.39
N GLU A 116 -7.16 -1.63 -14.52
CA GLU A 116 -6.96 -2.33 -15.78
C GLU A 116 -6.89 -1.34 -16.98
N PRO A 117 -5.91 -0.44 -17.00
CA PRO A 117 -5.88 0.68 -17.96
C PRO A 117 -5.83 0.26 -19.44
N GLU A 118 -5.39 -0.96 -19.75
CA GLU A 118 -5.30 -1.48 -21.10
C GLU A 118 -6.63 -2.04 -21.65
N VAL A 119 -7.66 -2.17 -20.83
CA VAL A 119 -8.98 -2.63 -21.27
C VAL A 119 -9.61 -1.65 -22.25
N PHE A 120 -9.36 -0.35 -22.07
CA PHE A 120 -9.78 0.68 -23.00
C PHE A 120 -8.78 1.85 -23.03
N VAL A 121 -8.04 1.94 -24.10
CA VAL A 121 -7.13 3.07 -24.36
C VAL A 121 -7.86 4.12 -25.20
N VAL A 122 -7.98 5.32 -24.65
CA VAL A 122 -8.65 6.44 -25.36
C VAL A 122 -7.90 6.76 -26.66
N GLN A 123 -8.64 6.89 -27.74
CA GLN A 123 -8.05 7.19 -29.05
C GLN A 123 -7.16 8.45 -29.01
N GLY A 124 -5.98 8.35 -29.59
CA GLY A 124 -4.97 9.41 -29.62
C GLY A 124 -3.95 9.35 -28.47
N TYR A 125 -4.09 8.40 -27.54
CA TYR A 125 -3.13 8.18 -26.47
C TYR A 125 -2.42 6.83 -26.65
N PRO A 126 -1.14 6.73 -26.23
CA PRO A 126 -0.38 5.49 -26.39
C PRO A 126 -0.79 4.45 -25.34
N SER A 127 -0.90 3.18 -25.81
CA SER A 127 -1.03 2.02 -24.93
C SER A 127 0.25 1.82 -24.08
N GLY A 128 0.13 1.15 -22.94
CA GLY A 128 1.24 0.81 -22.06
C GLY A 128 1.83 1.99 -21.27
N THR A 129 1.20 3.16 -21.31
CA THR A 129 1.71 4.36 -20.64
C THR A 129 1.19 4.48 -19.20
N MET A 130 -0.07 4.14 -18.97
CA MET A 130 -0.63 4.16 -17.64
C MET A 130 -0.16 2.94 -16.83
N PRO A 131 0.38 3.12 -15.60
CA PRO A 131 0.86 1.99 -14.82
C PRO A 131 -0.25 1.00 -14.45
N THR A 132 0.06 -0.30 -14.50
CA THR A 132 -0.87 -1.39 -14.18
C THR A 132 -0.85 -1.82 -12.71
N TRP A 133 0.00 -1.21 -11.87
CA TRP A 133 0.19 -1.60 -10.47
C TRP A 133 -0.77 -0.91 -9.49
N TYR A 134 -1.64 -0.04 -9.94
CA TYR A 134 -2.54 0.74 -9.07
C TYR A 134 -3.44 -0.14 -8.20
N GLY A 135 -3.95 -1.25 -8.70
CA GLY A 135 -4.75 -2.21 -7.93
C GLY A 135 -4.05 -2.74 -6.67
N ALA A 136 -2.69 -2.75 -6.67
CA ALA A 136 -1.89 -3.15 -5.51
C ALA A 136 -1.47 -1.97 -4.61
N LYS A 137 -1.64 -0.72 -5.06
CA LYS A 137 -1.11 0.49 -4.40
C LYS A 137 -2.17 1.50 -3.98
N LEU A 138 -3.38 1.36 -4.44
CA LEU A 138 -4.52 2.15 -3.99
C LEU A 138 -5.46 1.27 -3.17
N SER A 139 -5.92 1.78 -2.03
CA SER A 139 -6.99 1.10 -1.31
C SER A 139 -8.31 1.20 -2.08
N ALA A 140 -9.24 0.29 -1.81
CA ALA A 140 -10.60 0.38 -2.37
C ALA A 140 -11.26 1.73 -2.04
N ARG A 141 -11.03 2.26 -0.84
CA ARG A 141 -11.54 3.57 -0.43
C ARG A 141 -10.93 4.73 -1.22
N ALA A 142 -9.64 4.64 -1.58
CA ALA A 142 -9.01 5.66 -2.43
C ALA A 142 -9.59 5.62 -3.85
N LEU A 143 -9.77 4.42 -4.41
CA LEU A 143 -10.41 4.23 -5.72
C LEU A 143 -11.83 4.79 -5.74
N GLU A 144 -12.61 4.49 -4.71
CA GLU A 144 -13.97 5.02 -4.54
C GLU A 144 -14.00 6.56 -4.54
N LYS A 145 -13.12 7.19 -3.76
CA LYS A 145 -13.01 8.65 -3.72
C LYS A 145 -12.60 9.24 -5.06
N ILE A 146 -11.68 8.60 -5.77
CA ILE A 146 -11.26 9.01 -7.11
C ILE A 146 -12.46 8.93 -8.07
N ALA A 147 -13.19 7.82 -8.05
CA ALA A 147 -14.35 7.62 -8.91
C ALA A 147 -15.46 8.65 -8.64
N MET A 148 -15.86 8.84 -7.37
CA MET A 148 -16.83 9.85 -6.97
C MET A 148 -16.43 11.28 -7.39
N TYR A 149 -15.14 11.58 -7.33
CA TYR A 149 -14.66 12.90 -7.77
C TYR A 149 -14.75 13.07 -9.27
N LEU A 150 -14.25 12.07 -10.02
CA LEU A 150 -14.10 12.16 -11.48
C LEU A 150 -15.42 12.05 -12.23
N GLU A 151 -16.40 11.29 -11.74
CA GLU A 151 -17.73 11.20 -12.37
C GLU A 151 -18.49 12.53 -12.36
N GLN A 152 -18.09 13.45 -11.49
CA GLN A 152 -18.69 14.80 -11.42
C GLN A 152 -17.97 15.81 -12.33
N GLN A 153 -16.80 15.47 -12.86
CA GLN A 153 -16.01 16.41 -13.64
C GLN A 153 -16.55 16.59 -15.05
N GLY A 154 -16.76 17.85 -15.44
CA GLY A 154 -17.27 18.20 -16.76
C GLY A 154 -18.78 18.05 -16.93
N VAL A 155 -19.51 17.70 -15.87
CA VAL A 155 -20.98 17.74 -15.87
C VAL A 155 -21.41 19.22 -15.74
N PRO A 156 -22.28 19.75 -16.63
CA PRO A 156 -22.82 21.09 -16.46
C PRO A 156 -23.55 21.21 -15.12
N ALA A 157 -23.31 22.29 -14.37
CA ALA A 157 -24.11 22.57 -13.19
C ALA A 157 -25.59 22.68 -13.60
N VAL A 158 -26.44 21.87 -13.00
CA VAL A 158 -27.90 22.03 -13.18
C VAL A 158 -28.29 23.34 -12.51
N GLN A 159 -28.67 24.34 -13.32
CA GLN A 159 -29.19 25.63 -12.85
C GLN A 159 -30.64 25.50 -12.47
#